data_485b2805fbe1f81847e16f869a68ae22
#
_entry.id   485b2805fbe1f81847e16f869a68ae22
#
_cell.length_a   1.000
_cell.length_b   1.000
_cell.length_c   1.000
_cell.angle_alpha   90.00
_cell.angle_beta   90.00
_cell.angle_gamma   90.00
#
_symmetry.space_group_name_H-M   'P 1'
#
loop_
_entity.id
_entity.type
_entity.pdbx_description
1 polymer ?
#
loop_
_entity_poly.entity_id
_entity_poly.type
_entity_poly.pdbx_seq_one_letter_code
_entity_poly.pdbx_strand_id
1 'polypeptide(L)'
;MPDQDVDVIKTETDLTNLLFTATDKHNRYVTTLQQNDIRLLEDGVPQTLFTFQRETDRPLAIAFVIDVSISEERTLPDEKAAARIFIENVIRSDWDQAAIIPFEGYAHLEQPLTRDVIAIYRALEGVEVAFPAYSGRAPALGGIASGPGTIAPPREGSTAIWDTIAITSHSVLGHSYKQRRRAIILLTDGQDTSSRLSRGSAINEAIEADTVIYAIGIGDTKYDGINKKVLDEVSEKTGGRAFYPKKSTDLASAFQEIEQELRSQYLIAYTSTNKQHDGKFRSMKIEITNPALAKEKMNLRYRPGYFAKKD
;
A
#
# COMPACT_ATOMS: atom_id res chain seq x y z
N MET A 1 -16.60 39.49 36.15
CA MET A 1 -15.44 39.45 35.24
C MET A 1 -15.94 38.79 33.97
N PRO A 2 -15.87 39.44 32.82
CA PRO A 2 -16.34 38.80 31.60
C PRO A 2 -15.33 37.72 31.17
N ASP A 3 -15.89 36.57 30.87
CA ASP A 3 -15.20 35.42 30.26
C ASP A 3 -14.56 35.86 28.93
N GLN A 4 -13.26 35.78 28.82
CA GLN A 4 -12.58 36.00 27.55
C GLN A 4 -12.71 34.70 26.76
N ASP A 5 -13.63 34.71 25.79
CA ASP A 5 -13.64 33.71 24.72
C ASP A 5 -12.27 33.72 24.01
N VAL A 6 -11.48 32.72 24.32
CA VAL A 6 -10.26 32.45 23.56
C VAL A 6 -10.71 31.85 22.24
N ASP A 7 -10.73 32.67 21.19
CA ASP A 7 -10.90 32.22 19.81
C ASP A 7 -9.79 31.20 19.49
N VAL A 8 -10.11 29.92 19.58
CA VAL A 8 -9.25 28.86 19.10
C VAL A 8 -9.29 28.88 17.57
N ILE A 9 -8.34 29.58 16.97
CA ILE A 9 -8.13 29.54 15.51
C ILE A 9 -7.72 28.10 15.16
N LYS A 10 -8.69 27.30 14.73
CA LYS A 10 -8.43 26.00 14.10
C LYS A 10 -7.82 26.26 12.73
N THR A 11 -6.51 26.33 12.65
CA THR A 11 -5.80 26.35 11.37
C THR A 11 -5.77 24.92 10.83
N GLU A 12 -6.71 24.52 10.00
CA GLU A 12 -6.58 23.33 9.18
C GLU A 12 -5.48 23.60 8.15
N THR A 13 -4.33 23.03 8.38
CA THR A 13 -3.23 23.06 7.39
C THR A 13 -3.47 21.91 6.42
N ASP A 14 -3.85 22.22 5.18
CA ASP A 14 -3.93 21.26 4.08
C ASP A 14 -2.53 20.86 3.63
N LEU A 15 -1.87 20.06 4.46
CA LEU A 15 -0.55 19.55 4.17
C LEU A 15 -0.66 18.30 3.30
N THR A 16 -0.08 18.35 2.11
CA THR A 16 0.03 17.20 1.21
C THR A 16 1.37 16.53 1.43
N ASN A 17 1.34 15.23 1.72
CA ASN A 17 2.52 14.39 1.87
C ASN A 17 2.76 13.58 0.60
N LEU A 18 4.02 13.47 0.20
CA LEU A 18 4.46 12.64 -0.91
C LEU A 18 5.69 11.84 -0.49
N LEU A 19 5.54 10.52 -0.46
CA LEU A 19 6.67 9.59 -0.31
C LEU A 19 7.27 9.30 -1.69
N PHE A 20 8.58 9.28 -1.78
CA PHE A 20 9.28 8.86 -3.00
C PHE A 20 10.59 8.14 -2.69
N THR A 21 11.04 7.34 -3.63
CA THR A 21 12.38 6.75 -3.65
C THR A 21 13.14 7.21 -4.88
N ALA A 22 14.45 7.23 -4.78
CA ALA A 22 15.35 7.54 -5.89
C ALA A 22 16.34 6.39 -6.07
N THR A 23 16.53 5.93 -7.30
CA THR A 23 17.56 4.95 -7.65
C THR A 23 18.45 5.50 -8.77
N ASP A 24 19.71 5.07 -8.77
CA ASP A 24 20.64 5.36 -9.86
C ASP A 24 20.40 4.41 -11.07
N LYS A 25 21.17 4.57 -12.12
CA LYS A 25 21.12 3.72 -13.32
C LYS A 25 21.44 2.24 -13.08
N HIS A 26 21.96 1.90 -11.91
CA HIS A 26 22.26 0.52 -11.49
C HIS A 26 21.24 0.01 -10.48
N ASN A 27 20.08 0.68 -10.34
CA ASN A 27 19.02 0.39 -9.37
C ASN A 27 19.44 0.45 -7.90
N ARG A 28 20.54 1.16 -7.56
CA ARG A 28 20.93 1.37 -6.18
C ARG A 28 20.21 2.59 -5.63
N TYR A 29 19.68 2.48 -4.42
CA TYR A 29 18.97 3.57 -3.78
C TYR A 29 19.91 4.75 -3.49
N VAL A 30 19.51 5.94 -3.91
CA VAL A 30 20.18 7.19 -3.64
C VAL A 30 19.54 7.81 -2.41
N THR A 31 20.28 7.84 -1.30
CA THR A 31 19.80 8.31 0.00
C THR A 31 20.46 9.62 0.45
N THR A 32 21.12 10.31 -0.48
CA THR A 32 21.91 11.53 -0.22
C THR A 32 21.29 12.80 -0.82
N LEU A 33 20.09 12.69 -1.42
CA LEU A 33 19.40 13.85 -1.98
C LEU A 33 19.11 14.90 -0.91
N GLN A 34 19.23 16.15 -1.31
CA GLN A 34 18.89 17.33 -0.52
C GLN A 34 17.66 18.03 -1.13
N GLN A 35 16.98 18.85 -0.34
CA GLN A 35 15.81 19.61 -0.81
C GLN A 35 16.10 20.43 -2.08
N ASN A 36 17.29 21.02 -2.18
CA ASN A 36 17.68 21.84 -3.32
C ASN A 36 18.02 21.05 -4.59
N ASP A 37 18.13 19.71 -4.48
CA ASP A 37 18.40 18.86 -5.64
C ASP A 37 17.15 18.57 -6.45
N ILE A 38 15.98 18.91 -5.91
CA ILE A 38 14.68 18.59 -6.52
C ILE A 38 13.76 19.79 -6.60
N ARG A 39 12.77 19.68 -7.49
CA ARG A 39 11.62 20.56 -7.58
C ARG A 39 10.37 19.72 -7.71
N LEU A 40 9.34 20.04 -6.91
CA LEU A 40 8.01 19.45 -7.02
C LEU A 40 7.10 20.36 -7.83
N LEU A 41 6.41 19.78 -8.79
CA LEU A 41 5.34 20.41 -9.55
C LEU A 41 4.02 19.74 -9.20
N GLU A 42 2.97 20.54 -9.00
CA GLU A 42 1.57 20.10 -8.94
C GLU A 42 0.82 20.74 -10.11
N ASP A 43 0.19 19.92 -10.95
CA ASP A 43 -0.45 20.36 -12.21
C ASP A 43 0.44 21.28 -13.05
N GLY A 44 1.76 21.01 -13.04
CA GLY A 44 2.77 21.81 -13.74
C GLY A 44 3.22 23.07 -13.00
N VAL A 45 2.62 23.41 -11.86
CA VAL A 45 2.97 24.59 -11.05
C VAL A 45 3.98 24.22 -9.96
N PRO A 46 5.14 24.91 -9.89
CA PRO A 46 6.12 24.65 -8.82
C PRO A 46 5.55 24.90 -7.43
N GLN A 47 5.83 23.98 -6.51
CA GLN A 47 5.39 24.06 -5.12
C GLN A 47 6.56 24.35 -4.19
N THR A 48 6.29 25.11 -3.12
CA THR A 48 7.27 25.34 -2.05
C THR A 48 7.21 24.20 -1.06
N LEU A 49 8.36 23.53 -0.86
CA LEU A 49 8.46 22.41 0.08
C LEU A 49 8.56 22.95 1.51
N PHE A 50 7.66 22.45 2.36
CA PHE A 50 7.65 22.70 3.80
C PHE A 50 8.59 21.73 4.54
N THR A 51 8.60 20.47 4.10
CA THR A 51 9.43 19.41 4.67
C THR A 51 10.07 18.62 3.54
N PHE A 52 11.36 18.30 3.73
CA PHE A 52 12.10 17.31 2.95
C PHE A 52 13.00 16.53 3.91
N GLN A 53 12.70 15.24 4.07
CA GLN A 53 13.47 14.40 4.98
C GLN A 53 13.46 12.93 4.54
N ARG A 54 14.43 12.17 5.04
CA ARG A 54 14.41 10.71 4.92
C ARG A 54 13.43 10.13 5.93
N GLU A 55 12.62 9.18 5.48
CA GLU A 55 11.57 8.55 6.30
C GLU A 55 12.01 7.21 6.89
N THR A 56 13.29 7.06 7.28
CA THR A 56 13.80 5.83 7.88
C THR A 56 13.24 5.55 9.27
N ASP A 57 12.88 6.60 10.01
CA ASP A 57 12.53 6.51 11.43
C ASP A 57 11.02 6.52 11.71
N ARG A 58 10.19 6.84 10.72
CA ARG A 58 8.73 6.76 10.92
C ARG A 58 8.26 5.30 10.97
N PRO A 59 7.40 4.97 11.96
CA PRO A 59 6.86 3.64 12.07
C PRO A 59 6.08 3.19 10.82
N LEU A 60 6.11 1.89 10.56
CA LEU A 60 5.34 1.25 9.49
C LEU A 60 4.03 0.66 10.03
N ALA A 61 3.00 0.68 9.20
CA ALA A 61 1.81 -0.15 9.33
C ALA A 61 1.68 -0.95 8.02
N ILE A 62 1.92 -2.24 8.06
CA ILE A 62 1.94 -3.12 6.89
C ILE A 62 0.78 -4.10 6.97
N ALA A 63 0.01 -4.22 5.90
CA ALA A 63 -0.98 -5.27 5.74
C ALA A 63 -0.49 -6.29 4.72
N PHE A 64 -0.40 -7.54 5.12
CA PHE A 64 -0.19 -8.68 4.21
C PHE A 64 -1.56 -9.13 3.72
N VAL A 65 -1.84 -8.87 2.46
CA VAL A 65 -3.08 -9.22 1.76
C VAL A 65 -2.76 -10.42 0.87
N ILE A 66 -3.22 -11.61 1.28
CA ILE A 66 -2.80 -12.89 0.73
C ILE A 66 -4.00 -13.55 0.04
N ASP A 67 -3.88 -13.76 -1.25
CA ASP A 67 -4.84 -14.52 -2.03
C ASP A 67 -4.82 -15.99 -1.56
N VAL A 68 -5.97 -16.51 -1.18
CA VAL A 68 -6.13 -17.89 -0.74
C VAL A 68 -7.09 -18.66 -1.65
N SER A 69 -7.32 -18.16 -2.85
CA SER A 69 -8.09 -18.89 -3.87
C SER A 69 -7.36 -20.19 -4.25
N ILE A 70 -8.12 -21.12 -4.82
CA ILE A 70 -7.60 -22.47 -5.15
C ILE A 70 -6.37 -22.43 -6.07
N SER A 71 -6.24 -21.39 -6.90
CA SER A 71 -5.08 -21.21 -7.76
C SER A 71 -3.76 -21.13 -7.00
N GLU A 72 -3.80 -20.69 -5.74
CA GLU A 72 -2.64 -20.46 -4.90
C GLU A 72 -2.24 -21.66 -4.00
N GLU A 73 -2.93 -22.80 -4.13
CA GLU A 73 -2.67 -23.99 -3.30
C GLU A 73 -1.20 -24.43 -3.28
N ARG A 74 -0.53 -24.32 -4.43
CA ARG A 74 0.87 -24.76 -4.57
C ARG A 74 1.90 -23.74 -4.12
N THR A 75 1.54 -22.45 -4.16
CA THR A 75 2.46 -21.33 -3.92
C THR A 75 2.38 -20.83 -2.49
N LEU A 76 1.22 -20.98 -1.84
CA LEU A 76 0.96 -20.48 -0.49
C LEU A 76 2.01 -20.90 0.56
N PRO A 77 2.57 -22.13 0.61
CA PRO A 77 3.62 -22.46 1.57
C PRO A 77 4.89 -21.62 1.38
N ASP A 78 5.31 -21.38 0.14
CA ASP A 78 6.49 -20.57 -0.19
C ASP A 78 6.24 -19.09 0.14
N GLU A 79 5.01 -18.61 -0.11
CA GLU A 79 4.58 -17.26 0.24
C GLU A 79 4.66 -17.00 1.73
N LYS A 80 4.12 -17.92 2.53
CA LYS A 80 4.16 -17.85 3.99
C LYS A 80 5.59 -17.85 4.51
N ALA A 81 6.45 -18.72 3.97
CA ALA A 81 7.85 -18.78 4.35
C ALA A 81 8.60 -17.47 4.03
N ALA A 82 8.38 -16.90 2.85
CA ALA A 82 9.01 -15.66 2.45
C ALA A 82 8.44 -14.44 3.20
N ALA A 83 7.12 -14.38 3.43
CA ALA A 83 6.49 -13.35 4.25
C ALA A 83 7.01 -13.39 5.70
N ARG A 84 7.25 -14.58 6.27
CA ARG A 84 7.85 -14.73 7.59
C ARG A 84 9.23 -14.09 7.66
N ILE A 85 10.12 -14.39 6.70
CA ILE A 85 11.47 -13.81 6.64
C ILE A 85 11.38 -12.28 6.51
N PHE A 86 10.45 -11.78 5.70
CA PHE A 86 10.24 -10.34 5.56
C PHE A 86 9.80 -9.70 6.88
N ILE A 87 8.84 -10.31 7.59
CA ILE A 87 8.37 -9.83 8.90
C ILE A 87 9.54 -9.77 9.89
N GLU A 88 10.39 -10.82 9.93
CA GLU A 88 11.57 -10.86 10.79
C GLU A 88 12.55 -9.70 10.51
N ASN A 89 12.73 -9.34 9.26
CA ASN A 89 13.69 -8.32 8.85
C ASN A 89 13.14 -6.90 8.91
N VAL A 90 11.84 -6.71 8.65
CA VAL A 90 11.22 -5.39 8.46
C VAL A 90 10.54 -4.87 9.71
N ILE A 91 9.80 -5.74 10.42
CA ILE A 91 8.98 -5.31 11.55
C ILE A 91 9.83 -5.13 12.80
N ARG A 92 9.98 -3.87 13.19
CA ARG A 92 10.57 -3.50 14.47
C ARG A 92 9.49 -3.57 15.54
N SER A 93 9.59 -4.54 16.44
CA SER A 93 8.54 -4.87 17.43
C SER A 93 8.09 -3.69 18.29
N ASP A 94 8.97 -2.71 18.54
CA ASP A 94 8.63 -1.54 19.36
C ASP A 94 7.91 -0.43 18.58
N TRP A 95 8.01 -0.44 17.25
CA TRP A 95 7.60 0.68 16.40
C TRP A 95 6.58 0.32 15.34
N ASP A 96 6.80 -0.79 14.64
CA ASP A 96 6.05 -1.14 13.45
C ASP A 96 4.87 -2.06 13.81
N GLN A 97 3.85 -2.09 12.97
CA GLN A 97 2.69 -2.96 13.11
C GLN A 97 2.45 -3.73 11.82
N ALA A 98 1.99 -4.96 11.95
CA ALA A 98 1.52 -5.72 10.81
C ALA A 98 0.12 -6.30 11.05
N ALA A 99 -0.62 -6.49 9.96
CA ALA A 99 -1.90 -7.19 9.89
C ALA A 99 -1.81 -8.32 8.88
N ILE A 100 -2.56 -9.41 9.09
CA ILE A 100 -2.68 -10.53 8.15
C ILE A 100 -4.13 -10.59 7.66
N ILE A 101 -4.30 -10.54 6.35
CA ILE A 101 -5.60 -10.45 5.68
C ILE A 101 -5.63 -11.44 4.51
N PRO A 102 -5.90 -12.73 4.75
CA PRO A 102 -6.22 -13.64 3.67
C PRO A 102 -7.54 -13.23 3.00
N PHE A 103 -7.64 -13.43 1.69
CA PHE A 103 -8.84 -13.12 0.94
C PHE A 103 -9.08 -14.12 -0.20
N GLU A 104 -10.35 -14.29 -0.51
CA GLU A 104 -10.89 -14.93 -1.69
C GLU A 104 -12.03 -14.05 -2.25
N GLY A 105 -13.26 -14.52 -2.33
CA GLY A 105 -14.43 -13.69 -2.66
C GLY A 105 -14.74 -12.58 -1.64
N TYR A 106 -14.06 -12.56 -0.51
CA TYR A 106 -14.13 -11.54 0.53
C TYR A 106 -12.85 -11.56 1.40
N ALA A 107 -12.58 -10.45 2.07
CA ALA A 107 -11.42 -10.31 2.94
C ALA A 107 -11.70 -10.81 4.37
N HIS A 108 -10.74 -11.50 4.96
CA HIS A 108 -10.75 -11.92 6.35
C HIS A 108 -9.69 -11.15 7.13
N LEU A 109 -10.03 -10.60 8.29
CA LEU A 109 -9.05 -10.01 9.20
C LEU A 109 -8.56 -11.09 10.18
N GLU A 110 -7.57 -11.88 9.75
CA GLU A 110 -7.01 -12.95 10.58
C GLU A 110 -6.24 -12.37 11.77
N GLN A 111 -5.46 -11.31 11.54
CA GLN A 111 -4.74 -10.58 12.57
C GLN A 111 -4.88 -9.07 12.34
N PRO A 112 -5.53 -8.34 13.24
CA PRO A 112 -5.51 -6.88 13.24
C PRO A 112 -4.10 -6.33 13.43
N LEU A 113 -3.90 -5.04 13.09
CA LEU A 113 -2.62 -4.36 13.28
C LEU A 113 -2.10 -4.56 14.71
N THR A 114 -0.96 -5.24 14.82
CA THR A 114 -0.29 -5.51 16.10
C THR A 114 1.22 -5.35 15.97
N ARG A 115 1.87 -5.14 17.12
CA ARG A 115 3.34 -5.19 17.27
C ARG A 115 3.81 -6.56 17.76
N ASP A 116 2.89 -7.40 18.19
CA ASP A 116 3.19 -8.75 18.66
C ASP A 116 3.56 -9.65 17.48
N VAL A 117 4.87 -9.81 17.26
CA VAL A 117 5.43 -10.61 16.17
C VAL A 117 5.01 -12.07 16.29
N ILE A 118 4.80 -12.58 17.50
CA ILE A 118 4.35 -13.98 17.71
C ILE A 118 2.91 -14.13 17.25
N ALA A 119 2.05 -13.14 17.53
CA ALA A 119 0.67 -13.14 17.04
C ALA A 119 0.62 -13.06 15.50
N ILE A 120 1.48 -12.23 14.90
CA ILE A 120 1.60 -12.13 13.44
C ILE A 120 2.01 -13.47 12.83
N TYR A 121 3.03 -14.14 13.38
CA TYR A 121 3.46 -15.46 12.89
C TYR A 121 2.38 -16.52 13.02
N ARG A 122 1.71 -16.56 14.16
CA ARG A 122 0.62 -17.53 14.39
C ARG A 122 -0.50 -17.33 13.36
N ALA A 123 -0.85 -16.09 13.09
CA ALA A 123 -1.86 -15.78 12.09
C ALA A 123 -1.40 -16.16 10.68
N LEU A 124 -0.16 -15.84 10.31
CA LEU A 124 0.41 -16.21 9.01
C LEU A 124 0.45 -17.73 8.82
N GLU A 125 0.86 -18.48 9.84
CA GLU A 125 0.86 -19.96 9.78
C GLU A 125 -0.57 -20.53 9.65
N GLY A 126 -1.56 -19.86 10.25
CA GLY A 126 -2.98 -20.23 10.17
C GLY A 126 -3.65 -19.94 8.83
N VAL A 127 -2.99 -19.21 7.91
CA VAL A 127 -3.53 -18.97 6.57
C VAL A 127 -3.58 -20.29 5.80
N GLU A 128 -4.74 -20.63 5.27
CA GLU A 128 -4.97 -21.84 4.48
C GLU A 128 -5.78 -21.50 3.22
N VAL A 129 -5.59 -22.29 2.17
CA VAL A 129 -6.39 -22.18 0.95
C VAL A 129 -7.86 -22.39 1.26
N ALA A 130 -8.71 -21.56 0.71
CA ALA A 130 -10.14 -21.63 0.88
C ALA A 130 -10.71 -22.72 -0.02
N PHE A 131 -11.15 -23.83 0.58
CA PHE A 131 -11.88 -24.88 -0.13
C PHE A 131 -13.39 -24.62 -0.08
N PRO A 132 -14.12 -24.76 -1.19
CA PRO A 132 -15.50 -24.30 -1.36
C PRO A 132 -16.55 -24.80 -0.38
N ALA A 133 -16.32 -25.85 0.39
CA ALA A 133 -17.37 -26.54 1.10
C ALA A 133 -17.33 -26.46 2.64
N TYR A 134 -16.35 -25.87 3.28
CA TYR A 134 -16.14 -26.06 4.73
C TYR A 134 -15.71 -24.84 5.56
N SER A 135 -15.77 -23.63 5.05
CA SER A 135 -15.35 -22.45 5.84
C SER A 135 -16.46 -22.00 6.81
N GLY A 136 -16.58 -22.71 7.94
CA GLY A 136 -17.24 -22.16 9.13
C GLY A 136 -16.43 -21.07 9.80
N ARG A 137 -15.69 -20.26 9.03
CA ARG A 137 -14.83 -19.18 9.49
C ARG A 137 -15.60 -17.91 9.83
N ALA A 138 -15.05 -17.15 10.76
CA ALA A 138 -15.56 -15.91 11.31
C ALA A 138 -15.98 -14.87 10.24
N PRO A 139 -16.91 -13.97 10.60
CA PRO A 139 -17.49 -13.03 9.64
C PRO A 139 -16.43 -12.15 8.96
N ALA A 140 -16.61 -11.95 7.68
CA ALA A 140 -15.87 -11.01 6.87
C ALA A 140 -15.74 -9.64 7.54
N LEU A 141 -14.66 -8.90 7.27
CA LEU A 141 -14.53 -7.50 7.66
C LEU A 141 -15.80 -6.74 7.26
N GLY A 142 -16.68 -6.60 8.26
CA GLY A 142 -18.06 -6.17 8.04
C GLY A 142 -18.16 -4.68 7.83
N GLY A 143 -18.06 -4.25 6.63
CA GLY A 143 -18.41 -2.89 6.27
C GLY A 143 -19.20 -2.87 4.95
N ILE A 144 -18.88 -3.78 4.04
CA ILE A 144 -19.53 -3.86 2.73
C ILE A 144 -20.62 -4.96 2.74
N ALA A 145 -20.58 -5.88 3.70
CA ALA A 145 -21.49 -7.00 3.81
C ALA A 145 -22.71 -6.78 4.73
N SER A 146 -22.86 -5.63 5.38
CA SER A 146 -23.88 -5.42 6.41
C SER A 146 -24.91 -4.34 6.04
N GLY A 147 -25.45 -4.39 4.85
CA GLY A 147 -26.71 -3.68 4.54
C GLY A 147 -27.93 -4.62 4.69
N PRO A 148 -29.15 -4.10 4.96
CA PRO A 148 -30.35 -4.92 4.98
C PRO A 148 -30.78 -5.30 3.55
N GLY A 149 -30.05 -6.24 2.98
CA GLY A 149 -30.31 -6.85 1.69
C GLY A 149 -29.44 -8.08 1.60
N THR A 150 -30.05 -9.24 1.52
CA THR A 150 -29.41 -10.55 1.37
C THR A 150 -28.29 -10.51 0.33
N ILE A 151 -27.06 -10.45 0.79
CA ILE A 151 -25.90 -10.64 -0.07
C ILE A 151 -25.73 -12.12 -0.26
N ALA A 152 -25.88 -12.58 -1.48
CA ALA A 152 -25.52 -13.94 -1.83
C ALA A 152 -24.05 -14.18 -1.44
N PRO A 153 -23.72 -15.34 -0.82
CA PRO A 153 -22.34 -15.67 -0.56
C PRO A 153 -21.52 -15.58 -1.87
N PRO A 154 -20.23 -15.22 -1.81
CA PRO A 154 -19.37 -15.23 -3.00
C PRO A 154 -19.50 -16.58 -3.71
N ARG A 155 -19.43 -16.57 -5.04
CA ARG A 155 -19.38 -17.82 -5.79
C ARG A 155 -18.11 -18.55 -5.44
N GLU A 156 -18.19 -19.87 -5.33
CA GLU A 156 -17.02 -20.74 -5.12
C GLU A 156 -15.90 -20.39 -6.11
N GLY A 157 -14.66 -20.24 -5.59
CA GLY A 157 -13.50 -19.89 -6.41
C GLY A 157 -13.45 -18.43 -6.86
N SER A 158 -14.23 -17.53 -6.27
CA SER A 158 -14.19 -16.11 -6.58
C SER A 158 -13.06 -15.40 -5.86
N THR A 159 -12.54 -14.32 -6.46
CA THR A 159 -11.45 -13.48 -5.92
C THR A 159 -11.87 -12.02 -5.96
N ALA A 160 -11.82 -11.32 -4.81
CA ALA A 160 -12.27 -9.93 -4.65
C ALA A 160 -11.10 -9.01 -4.30
N ILE A 161 -10.19 -8.78 -5.25
CA ILE A 161 -8.96 -8.00 -5.05
C ILE A 161 -9.28 -6.54 -4.71
N TRP A 162 -10.18 -5.90 -5.51
CA TRP A 162 -10.42 -4.46 -5.39
C TRP A 162 -11.15 -4.11 -4.11
N ASP A 163 -12.13 -4.90 -3.73
CA ASP A 163 -12.84 -4.73 -2.46
C ASP A 163 -11.88 -4.92 -1.29
N THR A 164 -10.96 -5.89 -1.37
CA THR A 164 -9.96 -6.16 -0.33
C THR A 164 -8.96 -5.03 -0.19
N ILE A 165 -8.44 -4.47 -1.30
CA ILE A 165 -7.55 -3.31 -1.27
C ILE A 165 -8.24 -2.11 -0.60
N ALA A 166 -9.47 -1.81 -1.00
CA ALA A 166 -10.21 -0.66 -0.47
C ALA A 166 -10.47 -0.80 1.03
N ILE A 167 -10.99 -1.95 1.47
CA ILE A 167 -11.29 -2.18 2.89
C ILE A 167 -10.02 -2.22 3.74
N THR A 168 -8.92 -2.80 3.23
CA THR A 168 -7.63 -2.82 3.91
C THR A 168 -7.08 -1.41 4.08
N SER A 169 -7.09 -0.62 3.01
CA SER A 169 -6.58 0.75 3.02
C SER A 169 -7.35 1.63 4.01
N HIS A 170 -8.68 1.58 3.97
CA HIS A 170 -9.54 2.45 4.76
C HIS A 170 -9.79 1.94 6.17
N SER A 171 -10.21 0.67 6.31
CA SER A 171 -10.69 0.13 7.59
C SER A 171 -9.60 -0.49 8.45
N VAL A 172 -8.48 -0.95 7.88
CA VAL A 172 -7.39 -1.54 8.64
C VAL A 172 -6.26 -0.53 8.82
N LEU A 173 -5.67 -0.07 7.71
CA LEU A 173 -4.54 0.86 7.74
C LEU A 173 -4.97 2.28 8.09
N GLY A 174 -6.17 2.71 7.68
CA GLY A 174 -6.73 4.02 8.00
C GLY A 174 -6.86 4.29 9.50
N HIS A 175 -7.08 3.26 10.31
CA HIS A 175 -7.12 3.36 11.78
C HIS A 175 -5.73 3.39 12.45
N SER A 176 -4.65 3.16 11.70
CA SER A 176 -3.30 3.35 12.22
C SER A 176 -3.06 4.84 12.52
N TYR A 177 -2.15 5.14 13.47
CA TYR A 177 -1.79 6.54 13.76
C TYR A 177 -1.36 7.26 12.48
N LYS A 178 -1.84 8.49 12.26
CA LYS A 178 -1.58 9.31 11.04
C LYS A 178 -0.09 9.48 10.72
N GLN A 179 0.78 9.31 11.70
CA GLN A 179 2.23 9.45 11.53
C GLN A 179 2.90 8.17 11.00
N ARG A 180 2.16 7.08 10.77
CA ARG A 180 2.72 5.83 10.24
C ARG A 180 2.74 5.84 8.72
N ARG A 181 3.79 5.24 8.14
CA ARG A 181 3.81 4.91 6.72
C ARG A 181 2.98 3.65 6.52
N ARG A 182 2.07 3.67 5.57
CA ARG A 182 1.13 2.58 5.30
C ARG A 182 1.52 1.85 4.03
N ALA A 183 1.57 0.54 4.11
CA ALA A 183 1.85 -0.30 2.95
C ALA A 183 0.96 -1.54 2.93
N ILE A 184 0.53 -1.94 1.75
CA ILE A 184 -0.05 -3.25 1.47
C ILE A 184 1.00 -4.07 0.72
N ILE A 185 1.26 -5.28 1.21
CA ILE A 185 1.96 -6.32 0.46
C ILE A 185 0.87 -7.25 -0.07
N LEU A 186 0.59 -7.15 -1.37
CA LEU A 186 -0.46 -7.88 -2.04
C LEU A 186 0.14 -9.09 -2.77
N LEU A 187 -0.23 -10.30 -2.34
CA LEU A 187 0.16 -11.56 -2.97
C LEU A 187 -1.05 -12.12 -3.71
N THR A 188 -1.01 -12.19 -5.05
CA THR A 188 -2.13 -12.63 -5.90
C THR A 188 -1.68 -12.82 -7.34
N ASP A 189 -2.43 -13.55 -8.14
CA ASP A 189 -2.26 -13.62 -9.61
C ASP A 189 -2.83 -12.39 -10.36
N GLY A 190 -3.59 -11.54 -9.66
CA GLY A 190 -4.20 -10.33 -10.23
C GLY A 190 -5.49 -10.57 -11.01
N GLN A 191 -6.11 -11.74 -10.86
CA GLN A 191 -7.39 -12.10 -11.50
C GLN A 191 -8.56 -11.79 -10.57
N ASP A 192 -9.13 -10.61 -10.71
CA ASP A 192 -10.33 -10.22 -9.96
C ASP A 192 -11.60 -10.76 -10.63
N THR A 193 -12.42 -11.49 -9.90
CA THR A 193 -13.61 -12.13 -10.44
C THR A 193 -14.92 -11.73 -9.76
N SER A 194 -14.84 -11.10 -8.58
CA SER A 194 -16.04 -10.86 -7.77
C SER A 194 -16.11 -9.52 -7.05
N SER A 195 -15.11 -8.66 -7.19
CA SER A 195 -15.17 -7.32 -6.58
C SER A 195 -16.36 -6.52 -7.08
N ARG A 196 -16.96 -5.74 -6.19
CA ARG A 196 -18.02 -4.77 -6.48
C ARG A 196 -17.43 -3.43 -6.89
N LEU A 197 -16.30 -3.08 -6.29
CA LEU A 197 -15.55 -1.88 -6.63
C LEU A 197 -14.78 -2.09 -7.94
N SER A 198 -14.62 -1.01 -8.68
CA SER A 198 -13.71 -1.00 -9.81
C SER A 198 -12.26 -0.93 -9.32
N ARG A 199 -11.31 -1.44 -10.14
CA ARG A 199 -9.88 -1.27 -9.88
C ARG A 199 -9.50 0.20 -9.64
N GLY A 200 -10.05 1.12 -10.45
CA GLY A 200 -9.81 2.55 -10.29
C GLY A 200 -10.27 3.08 -8.93
N SER A 201 -11.44 2.63 -8.46
CA SER A 201 -11.95 3.01 -7.13
C SER A 201 -11.04 2.49 -6.02
N ALA A 202 -10.58 1.24 -6.09
CA ALA A 202 -9.67 0.67 -5.09
C ALA A 202 -8.33 1.41 -5.03
N ILE A 203 -7.78 1.79 -6.19
CA ILE A 203 -6.56 2.61 -6.27
C ILE A 203 -6.80 3.97 -5.61
N ASN A 204 -7.94 4.61 -5.85
CA ASN A 204 -8.27 5.90 -5.26
C ASN A 204 -8.37 5.81 -3.74
N GLU A 205 -9.05 4.79 -3.21
CA GLU A 205 -9.12 4.52 -1.76
C GLU A 205 -7.73 4.34 -1.14
N ALA A 206 -6.83 3.64 -1.82
CA ALA A 206 -5.45 3.47 -1.35
C ALA A 206 -4.68 4.82 -1.34
N ILE A 207 -4.85 5.64 -2.39
CA ILE A 207 -4.23 6.97 -2.48
C ILE A 207 -4.76 7.90 -1.38
N GLU A 208 -6.08 7.92 -1.16
CA GLU A 208 -6.71 8.75 -0.13
C GLU A 208 -6.29 8.33 1.29
N ALA A 209 -6.04 7.04 1.49
CA ALA A 209 -5.52 6.50 2.75
C ALA A 209 -3.99 6.64 2.89
N ASP A 210 -3.28 7.32 1.97
CA ASP A 210 -1.80 7.39 1.93
C ASP A 210 -1.14 6.00 1.99
N THR A 211 -1.73 5.01 1.32
CA THR A 211 -1.28 3.61 1.34
C THR A 211 -0.56 3.27 0.04
N VAL A 212 0.68 2.80 0.15
CA VAL A 212 1.47 2.29 -0.98
C VAL A 212 1.21 0.79 -1.16
N ILE A 213 1.05 0.33 -2.40
CA ILE A 213 0.81 -1.09 -2.70
C ILE A 213 2.05 -1.67 -3.39
N TYR A 214 2.61 -2.70 -2.78
CA TYR A 214 3.60 -3.59 -3.39
C TYR A 214 2.91 -4.89 -3.76
N ALA A 215 2.82 -5.19 -5.06
CA ALA A 215 2.23 -6.42 -5.52
C ALA A 215 3.30 -7.48 -5.80
N ILE A 216 3.06 -8.69 -5.35
CA ILE A 216 3.85 -9.86 -5.69
C ILE A 216 2.93 -10.77 -6.50
N GLY A 217 3.17 -10.78 -7.81
CA GLY A 217 2.40 -11.59 -8.74
C GLY A 217 2.82 -13.05 -8.64
N ILE A 218 1.94 -13.86 -8.09
CA ILE A 218 2.12 -15.30 -7.89
C ILE A 218 0.98 -16.00 -8.62
N GLY A 219 1.22 -17.19 -9.14
CA GLY A 219 0.20 -17.98 -9.84
C GLY A 219 0.83 -19.04 -10.73
N ASP A 220 0.10 -20.13 -11.00
CA ASP A 220 0.56 -21.19 -11.88
C ASP A 220 0.41 -20.75 -13.35
N THR A 221 1.53 -20.72 -14.06
CA THR A 221 1.59 -20.39 -15.50
C THR A 221 0.82 -21.36 -16.39
N LYS A 222 0.31 -22.46 -15.86
CA LYS A 222 -0.51 -23.45 -16.59
C LYS A 222 -1.99 -23.07 -16.70
N TYR A 223 -2.46 -22.17 -15.83
CA TYR A 223 -3.81 -21.62 -15.89
C TYR A 223 -3.76 -20.21 -16.48
N ASP A 224 -4.66 -19.33 -16.19
CA ASP A 224 -4.78 -18.01 -16.82
C ASP A 224 -3.57 -17.08 -16.65
N GLY A 225 -2.57 -17.51 -15.87
CA GLY A 225 -1.32 -16.79 -15.67
C GLY A 225 -1.50 -15.52 -14.82
N ILE A 226 -0.37 -14.82 -14.59
CA ILE A 226 -0.37 -13.60 -13.78
C ILE A 226 -0.78 -12.39 -14.63
N ASN A 227 -1.74 -11.61 -14.17
CA ASN A 227 -2.18 -10.38 -14.82
C ASN A 227 -1.23 -9.21 -14.48
N LYS A 228 -0.04 -9.25 -15.04
CA LYS A 228 1.03 -8.27 -14.79
C LYS A 228 0.58 -6.82 -14.99
N LYS A 229 -0.14 -6.55 -16.09
CA LYS A 229 -0.61 -5.20 -16.41
C LYS A 229 -1.45 -4.60 -15.28
N VAL A 230 -2.27 -5.42 -14.67
CA VAL A 230 -3.15 -5.01 -13.57
C VAL A 230 -2.34 -4.74 -12.30
N LEU A 231 -1.43 -5.65 -11.95
CA LEU A 231 -0.59 -5.51 -10.76
C LEU A 231 0.39 -4.34 -10.88
N ASP A 232 0.97 -4.12 -12.05
CA ASP A 232 1.81 -2.94 -12.33
C ASP A 232 1.00 -1.67 -12.13
N GLU A 233 -0.20 -1.57 -12.72
CA GLU A 233 -1.04 -0.37 -12.61
C GLU A 233 -1.40 -0.05 -11.16
N VAL A 234 -1.83 -1.04 -10.38
CA VAL A 234 -2.23 -0.86 -8.97
C VAL A 234 -1.05 -0.38 -8.13
N SER A 235 0.11 -1.00 -8.33
CA SER A 235 1.32 -0.66 -7.59
C SER A 235 1.86 0.72 -7.99
N GLU A 236 2.04 0.99 -9.27
CA GLU A 236 2.63 2.24 -9.76
C GLU A 236 1.77 3.46 -9.41
N LYS A 237 0.46 3.36 -9.54
CA LYS A 237 -0.45 4.47 -9.21
C LYS A 237 -0.48 4.82 -7.72
N THR A 238 -0.10 3.89 -6.86
CA THR A 238 0.00 4.12 -5.41
C THR A 238 1.42 4.46 -4.94
N GLY A 239 2.40 4.44 -5.87
CA GLY A 239 3.80 4.78 -5.59
C GLY A 239 4.68 3.58 -5.22
N GLY A 240 4.15 2.37 -5.33
CA GLY A 240 4.90 1.12 -5.17
C GLY A 240 5.32 0.49 -6.50
N ARG A 241 5.52 -0.81 -6.51
CA ARG A 241 5.82 -1.61 -7.70
C ARG A 241 5.38 -3.05 -7.57
N ALA A 242 5.29 -3.74 -8.71
CA ALA A 242 5.01 -5.16 -8.76
C ALA A 242 6.28 -5.99 -8.99
N PHE A 243 6.26 -7.22 -8.48
CA PHE A 243 7.31 -8.23 -8.59
C PHE A 243 6.71 -9.51 -9.14
N TYR A 244 7.50 -10.26 -9.91
CA TYR A 244 7.04 -11.48 -10.58
C TYR A 244 8.05 -12.61 -10.38
N PRO A 245 8.14 -13.14 -9.15
CA PRO A 245 9.05 -14.22 -8.83
C PRO A 245 8.67 -15.48 -9.60
N LYS A 246 9.68 -16.21 -10.10
CA LYS A 246 9.49 -17.49 -10.80
C LYS A 246 9.75 -18.68 -9.89
N LYS A 247 10.38 -18.50 -8.78
CA LYS A 247 10.77 -19.49 -7.78
C LYS A 247 10.90 -18.85 -6.40
N SER A 248 10.91 -19.68 -5.37
CA SER A 248 10.97 -19.24 -3.96
C SER A 248 12.16 -18.33 -3.65
N THR A 249 13.32 -18.53 -4.30
CA THR A 249 14.47 -17.63 -4.13
C THR A 249 14.22 -16.23 -4.68
N ASP A 250 13.47 -16.10 -5.77
CA ASP A 250 13.13 -14.82 -6.38
C ASP A 250 12.09 -14.09 -5.49
N LEU A 251 11.20 -14.85 -4.84
CA LEU A 251 10.21 -14.33 -3.90
C LEU A 251 10.90 -13.70 -2.66
N ALA A 252 11.88 -14.38 -2.09
CA ALA A 252 12.69 -13.82 -1.00
C ALA A 252 13.42 -12.54 -1.45
N SER A 253 13.92 -12.50 -2.68
CA SER A 253 14.57 -11.32 -3.25
C SER A 253 13.58 -10.16 -3.44
N ALA A 254 12.35 -10.44 -3.89
CA ALA A 254 11.29 -9.43 -4.01
C ALA A 254 10.97 -8.78 -2.64
N PHE A 255 10.82 -9.57 -1.60
CA PHE A 255 10.62 -9.05 -0.25
C PHE A 255 11.80 -8.23 0.25
N GLN A 256 13.02 -8.65 -0.04
CA GLN A 256 14.23 -7.92 0.33
C GLN A 256 14.32 -6.55 -0.39
N GLU A 257 13.90 -6.49 -1.65
CA GLU A 257 13.82 -5.24 -2.40
C GLU A 257 12.74 -4.30 -1.85
N ILE A 258 11.58 -4.83 -1.44
CA ILE A 258 10.52 -4.04 -0.77
C ILE A 258 11.04 -3.48 0.56
N GLU A 259 11.76 -4.28 1.34
CA GLU A 259 12.40 -3.82 2.58
C GLU A 259 13.33 -2.64 2.33
N GLN A 260 14.24 -2.79 1.37
CA GLN A 260 15.19 -1.73 1.01
C GLN A 260 14.48 -0.47 0.54
N GLU A 261 13.41 -0.62 -0.25
CA GLU A 261 12.61 0.51 -0.72
C GLU A 261 11.96 1.25 0.45
N LEU A 262 11.28 0.52 1.33
CA LEU A 262 10.66 1.09 2.53
C LEU A 262 11.67 1.82 3.44
N ARG A 263 12.92 1.36 3.50
CA ARG A 263 14.00 2.01 4.29
C ARG A 263 14.68 3.17 3.56
N SER A 264 14.40 3.37 2.27
CA SER A 264 15.08 4.36 1.42
C SER A 264 14.17 5.52 0.99
N GLN A 265 12.96 5.61 1.55
CA GLN A 265 11.98 6.62 1.20
C GLN A 265 12.36 8.01 1.72
N TYR A 266 12.01 9.01 0.93
CA TYR A 266 11.97 10.41 1.32
C TYR A 266 10.52 10.86 1.50
N LEU A 267 10.29 11.77 2.42
CA LEU A 267 9.05 12.51 2.56
C LEU A 267 9.23 13.94 2.06
N ILE A 268 8.35 14.35 1.18
CA ILE A 268 8.08 15.75 0.88
C ILE A 268 6.74 16.11 1.52
N ALA A 269 6.70 17.24 2.22
CA ALA A 269 5.44 17.85 2.63
C ALA A 269 5.36 19.28 2.09
N TYR A 270 4.21 19.65 1.55
CA TYR A 270 3.94 20.97 1.02
C TYR A 270 2.48 21.35 1.18
N THR A 271 2.17 22.62 1.09
CA THR A 271 0.80 23.10 1.02
C THR A 271 0.52 23.52 -0.42
N SER A 272 -0.47 22.88 -1.04
CA SER A 272 -0.83 23.20 -2.43
C SER A 272 -1.12 24.68 -2.62
N THR A 273 -0.61 25.26 -3.70
CA THR A 273 -0.97 26.61 -4.14
C THR A 273 -2.40 26.67 -4.69
N ASN A 274 -2.95 25.54 -5.16
CA ASN A 274 -4.34 25.42 -5.56
C ASN A 274 -5.20 25.10 -4.33
N LYS A 275 -5.98 26.08 -3.87
CA LYS A 275 -6.83 26.01 -2.67
C LYS A 275 -8.25 25.47 -2.94
N GLN A 276 -8.53 24.99 -4.14
CA GLN A 276 -9.87 24.47 -4.44
C GLN A 276 -10.07 23.09 -3.83
N HIS A 277 -11.13 22.91 -3.05
CA HIS A 277 -11.58 21.63 -2.50
C HIS A 277 -12.63 20.99 -3.43
N ASP A 278 -12.23 20.72 -4.67
CA ASP A 278 -13.14 20.31 -5.75
C ASP A 278 -13.17 18.80 -5.99
N GLY A 279 -12.44 18.01 -5.19
CA GLY A 279 -12.35 16.57 -5.32
C GLY A 279 -11.61 16.09 -6.58
N LYS A 280 -10.99 17.00 -7.36
CA LYS A 280 -10.30 16.62 -8.59
C LYS A 280 -8.90 16.07 -8.30
N PHE A 281 -8.44 15.25 -9.23
CA PHE A 281 -7.09 14.73 -9.21
C PHE A 281 -6.08 15.86 -9.46
N ARG A 282 -5.03 15.92 -8.64
CA ARG A 282 -3.87 16.81 -8.74
C ARG A 282 -2.67 15.96 -9.14
N SER A 283 -2.13 16.20 -10.31
CA SER A 283 -0.94 15.51 -10.79
C SER A 283 0.32 16.02 -10.10
N MET A 284 1.24 15.13 -9.76
CA MET A 284 2.53 15.49 -9.15
C MET A 284 3.69 15.05 -10.03
N LYS A 285 4.72 15.88 -10.10
CA LYS A 285 5.97 15.57 -10.79
C LYS A 285 7.16 16.07 -9.98
N ILE A 286 8.09 15.17 -9.68
CA ILE A 286 9.39 15.53 -9.10
C ILE A 286 10.40 15.65 -10.23
N GLU A 287 11.14 16.73 -10.26
CA GLU A 287 12.22 16.98 -11.20
C GLU A 287 13.55 17.11 -10.44
N ILE A 288 14.62 16.51 -10.96
CA ILE A 288 15.99 16.74 -10.47
C ILE A 288 16.48 18.06 -11.03
N THR A 289 16.80 19.00 -10.15
CA THR A 289 17.29 20.34 -10.52
C THR A 289 18.81 20.44 -10.47
N ASN A 290 19.46 19.57 -9.70
CA ASN A 290 20.93 19.53 -9.62
C ASN A 290 21.52 18.97 -10.92
N PRO A 291 22.33 19.75 -11.68
CA PRO A 291 22.87 19.32 -12.96
C PRO A 291 23.81 18.10 -12.90
N ALA A 292 24.49 17.91 -11.76
CA ALA A 292 25.35 16.75 -11.56
C ALA A 292 24.52 15.46 -11.45
N LEU A 293 23.45 15.52 -10.67
CA LEU A 293 22.54 14.39 -10.46
C LEU A 293 21.66 14.10 -11.68
N ALA A 294 21.28 15.13 -12.43
CA ALA A 294 20.50 14.98 -13.67
C ALA A 294 21.23 14.12 -14.73
N LYS A 295 22.58 14.17 -14.75
CA LYS A 295 23.40 13.33 -15.64
C LYS A 295 23.41 11.86 -15.26
N GLU A 296 23.10 11.52 -14.02
CA GLU A 296 23.12 10.14 -13.50
C GLU A 296 21.86 9.35 -13.89
N LYS A 297 20.89 9.97 -14.58
CA LYS A 297 19.64 9.35 -15.02
C LYS A 297 18.93 8.62 -13.87
N MET A 298 18.68 9.34 -12.78
CA MET A 298 17.96 8.80 -11.64
C MET A 298 16.54 8.41 -12.02
N ASN A 299 16.09 7.29 -11.49
CA ASN A 299 14.69 6.88 -11.53
C ASN A 299 14.04 7.26 -10.19
N LEU A 300 12.98 8.08 -10.27
CA LEU A 300 12.20 8.51 -9.10
C LEU A 300 10.87 7.75 -9.11
N ARG A 301 10.54 7.12 -8.00
CA ARG A 301 9.27 6.40 -7.82
C ARG A 301 8.44 7.06 -6.74
N TYR A 302 7.21 7.41 -7.10
CA TYR A 302 6.21 8.04 -6.23
C TYR A 302 4.83 7.91 -6.88
N ARG A 303 3.76 8.14 -6.10
CA ARG A 303 2.41 8.20 -6.67
C ARG A 303 2.26 9.39 -7.63
N PRO A 304 1.56 9.24 -8.77
CA PRO A 304 1.46 10.28 -9.80
C PRO A 304 0.63 11.50 -9.38
N GLY A 305 -0.09 11.42 -8.28
CA GLY A 305 -0.95 12.47 -7.79
C GLY A 305 -1.81 12.08 -6.59
N TYR A 306 -2.76 12.94 -6.27
CA TYR A 306 -3.75 12.72 -5.21
C TYR A 306 -5.07 13.40 -5.57
N PHE A 307 -6.14 13.08 -4.85
CA PHE A 307 -7.41 13.77 -4.98
C PHE A 307 -7.47 14.92 -3.96
N ALA A 308 -7.82 16.13 -4.45
CA ALA A 308 -8.09 17.25 -3.57
C ALA A 308 -9.25 16.90 -2.62
N LYS A 309 -9.24 17.44 -1.41
CA LYS A 309 -10.39 17.30 -0.52
C LYS A 309 -11.65 17.81 -1.24
N LYS A 310 -12.78 17.28 -0.87
CA LYS A 310 -14.08 17.75 -1.33
C LYS A 310 -14.82 18.29 -0.12
N ASP A 311 -15.26 19.55 -0.19
CA ASP A 311 -16.12 20.18 0.82
C ASP A 311 -17.50 19.54 0.84
#